data_15541371f55f001826d5d15426692be4
#
_entry.id   15541371f55f001826d5d15426692be4
#
_cell.length_a   1.000
_cell.length_b   1.000
_cell.length_c   1.000
_cell.angle_alpha   90.00
_cell.angle_beta   90.00
_cell.angle_gamma   90.00
#
_symmetry.space_group_name_H-M   'P 1'
#
loop_
_entity.id
_entity.type
_entity.pdbx_description
1 polymer ?
#
loop_
_entity_poly.entity_id
_entity_poly.type
_entity_poly.pdbx_seq_one_letter_code
_entity_poly.pdbx_strand_id
1 'polypeptide(L)'
;MENLLAATNNSVKYMERRKFITTTLKASTALTLMNVPAMVKAAGILNSDLTIQNIIDLILKEIPEAPFKETVDTIKSGNAANKVTGIVTTMFATVDVIREAIKLKANFIIAHEPTFYNHLDDVKWVENNKVVAQKQELLAKNNITVWRFHDYWHTYKPDGIFYGVIKKLDWQNYLRPDKGITLPATTLKNIILHLKSKLGIAHVRVIGDLSKTCKKIALMPGAAGGNIQVSIAEKFTPDLLIVGELQEWETAEYIRDAGLLGNNISLIVLGHTESEEP
;
A
#
# COMPACT_ATOMS: atom_id res chain seq x y z
N MET A 1 -30.55 21.52 26.58
CA MET A 1 -29.32 20.92 27.19
C MET A 1 -28.97 19.66 26.43
N GLU A 2 -27.72 19.63 26.03
CA GLU A 2 -26.98 18.54 25.37
C GLU A 2 -27.07 18.44 23.85
N ASN A 3 -26.23 19.27 23.26
CA ASN A 3 -25.61 19.03 21.95
C ASN A 3 -24.18 19.56 22.08
N LEU A 4 -23.25 18.67 22.31
CA LEU A 4 -21.80 18.90 22.11
C LEU A 4 -21.11 17.56 22.31
N LEU A 5 -20.71 16.90 21.21
CA LEU A 5 -19.61 15.91 21.17
C LEU A 5 -19.62 15.16 19.82
N ALA A 6 -19.17 15.82 18.75
CA ALA A 6 -18.88 15.12 17.49
C ALA A 6 -17.90 15.87 16.57
N ALA A 7 -16.91 16.58 17.12
CA ALA A 7 -16.04 17.40 16.26
C ALA A 7 -14.52 17.25 16.48
N THR A 8 -14.03 16.22 17.17
CA THR A 8 -12.60 16.20 17.57
C THR A 8 -11.71 15.08 17.00
N ASN A 9 -12.23 14.12 16.22
CA ASN A 9 -11.42 12.98 15.80
C ASN A 9 -10.84 13.01 14.38
N ASN A 10 -11.27 13.93 13.51
CA ASN A 10 -10.76 13.97 12.13
C ASN A 10 -9.46 14.78 11.94
N SER A 11 -9.13 15.67 12.87
CA SER A 11 -7.90 16.50 12.79
C SER A 11 -6.63 15.75 13.20
N VAL A 12 -6.75 14.74 14.07
CA VAL A 12 -5.61 13.99 14.61
C VAL A 12 -5.02 13.03 13.56
N LYS A 13 -5.86 12.38 12.76
CA LYS A 13 -5.41 11.44 11.71
C LYS A 13 -4.68 12.12 10.55
N TYR A 14 -5.12 13.31 10.15
CA TYR A 14 -4.44 14.11 9.12
C TYR A 14 -3.07 14.63 9.58
N MET A 15 -2.90 14.88 10.86
CA MET A 15 -1.65 15.35 11.44
C MET A 15 -0.59 14.24 11.55
N GLU A 16 -0.99 12.98 11.75
CA GLU A 16 -0.05 11.84 11.80
C GLU A 16 0.51 11.49 10.43
N ARG A 17 -0.29 11.52 9.36
CA ARG A 17 0.19 11.34 7.98
C ARG A 17 1.15 12.46 7.54
N ARG A 18 0.87 13.71 7.93
CA ARG A 18 1.79 14.84 7.70
C ARG A 18 3.10 14.70 8.50
N LYS A 19 3.03 14.19 9.73
CA LYS A 19 4.22 13.90 10.55
C LYS A 19 5.06 12.76 9.94
N PHE A 20 4.44 11.74 9.36
CA PHE A 20 5.16 10.64 8.72
C PHE A 20 5.98 11.13 7.53
N ILE A 21 5.38 11.87 6.60
CA ILE A 21 6.11 12.44 5.44
C ILE A 21 7.22 13.39 5.89
N THR A 22 6.96 14.26 6.87
CA THR A 22 7.97 15.18 7.44
C THR A 22 9.01 14.48 8.31
N THR A 23 8.69 13.37 8.95
CA THR A 23 9.63 12.61 9.79
C THR A 23 10.55 11.76 8.94
N THR A 24 10.06 11.17 7.86
CA THR A 24 10.88 10.40 6.91
C THR A 24 11.88 11.30 6.19
N LEU A 25 11.50 12.55 5.82
CA LEU A 25 12.43 13.51 5.24
C LEU A 25 13.39 14.13 6.29
N LYS A 26 12.95 14.33 7.54
CA LYS A 26 13.82 14.78 8.65
C LYS A 26 14.73 13.66 9.14
N ALA A 27 14.31 12.39 9.01
CA ALA A 27 15.16 11.24 9.30
C ALA A 27 16.31 11.11 8.31
N SER A 28 16.16 11.53 7.04
CA SER A 28 17.26 11.58 6.09
C SER A 28 18.33 12.65 6.44
N THR A 29 17.96 13.68 7.22
CA THR A 29 18.92 14.68 7.77
C THR A 29 19.31 14.42 9.23
N ALA A 30 18.55 13.63 10.00
CA ALA A 30 18.78 13.33 11.42
C ALA A 30 19.30 11.90 11.68
N LEU A 31 19.53 11.09 10.64
CA LEU A 31 20.07 9.72 10.72
C LEU A 31 21.59 9.68 10.98
N THR A 32 22.17 10.77 11.48
CA THR A 32 23.57 10.85 11.91
C THR A 32 23.86 10.21 13.26
N LEU A 33 22.88 9.63 13.96
CA LEU A 33 23.09 9.19 15.36
C LEU A 33 22.49 7.82 15.74
N MET A 34 22.31 6.88 14.83
CA MET A 34 22.07 5.48 15.22
C MET A 34 22.92 4.51 14.42
N ASN A 35 23.71 3.72 15.12
CA ASN A 35 24.68 2.73 14.66
C ASN A 35 24.15 1.72 13.63
N VAL A 36 24.17 2.09 12.36
CA VAL A 36 24.11 1.15 11.24
C VAL A 36 25.18 1.56 10.22
N PRO A 37 26.30 0.84 10.10
CA PRO A 37 27.44 1.26 9.27
C PRO A 37 27.11 1.48 7.78
N ALA A 38 26.09 0.80 7.25
CA ALA A 38 25.66 0.94 5.87
C ALA A 38 24.86 2.23 5.59
N MET A 39 24.07 2.70 6.56
CA MET A 39 23.26 3.93 6.43
C MET A 39 24.09 5.21 6.57
N VAL A 40 25.18 5.18 7.33
CA VAL A 40 26.12 6.32 7.43
C VAL A 40 26.81 6.59 6.09
N LYS A 41 27.11 5.53 5.30
CA LYS A 41 27.61 5.69 3.92
C LYS A 41 26.57 6.30 2.99
N ALA A 42 25.30 5.97 3.13
CA ALA A 42 24.22 6.54 2.31
C ALA A 42 23.98 8.04 2.61
N ALA A 43 24.05 8.45 3.87
CA ALA A 43 23.93 9.88 4.26
C ALA A 43 25.11 10.75 3.74
N GLY A 44 26.31 10.17 3.67
CA GLY A 44 27.48 10.85 3.07
C GLY A 44 27.42 10.97 1.55
N ILE A 45 26.63 10.17 0.86
CA ILE A 45 26.44 10.16 -0.59
C ILE A 45 25.39 11.22 -1.02
N LEU A 46 24.50 11.65 -0.15
CA LEU A 46 23.44 12.65 -0.44
C LEU A 46 23.98 14.05 -0.79
N ASN A 47 25.27 14.29 -0.62
CA ASN A 47 25.96 15.49 -1.12
C ASN A 47 26.59 15.26 -2.51
N SER A 48 26.34 14.15 -3.17
CA SER A 48 26.86 13.78 -4.46
C SER A 48 25.86 14.12 -5.57
N ASP A 49 26.36 14.32 -6.78
CA ASP A 49 25.61 14.63 -8.00
C ASP A 49 24.74 13.44 -8.52
N LEU A 50 24.10 12.70 -7.59
CA LEU A 50 23.30 11.54 -7.95
C LEU A 50 22.08 11.92 -8.78
N THR A 51 21.87 11.18 -9.85
CA THR A 51 20.65 11.25 -10.64
C THR A 51 19.56 10.37 -10.06
N ILE A 52 18.31 10.59 -10.48
CA ILE A 52 17.19 9.73 -10.14
C ILE A 52 17.47 8.30 -10.60
N GLN A 53 18.07 8.10 -11.79
CA GLN A 53 18.47 6.78 -12.26
C GLN A 53 19.45 6.09 -11.30
N ASN A 54 20.42 6.81 -10.74
CA ASN A 54 21.34 6.21 -9.77
C ASN A 54 20.63 5.72 -8.52
N ILE A 55 19.57 6.42 -8.05
CA ILE A 55 18.77 5.95 -6.92
C ILE A 55 17.96 4.71 -7.31
N ILE A 56 17.33 4.68 -8.48
CA ILE A 56 16.63 3.51 -8.99
C ILE A 56 17.58 2.32 -9.05
N ASP A 57 18.77 2.49 -9.63
CA ASP A 57 19.77 1.43 -9.77
C ASP A 57 20.23 0.90 -8.39
N LEU A 58 20.37 1.78 -7.40
CA LEU A 58 20.69 1.37 -6.03
C LEU A 58 19.59 0.52 -5.41
N ILE A 59 18.32 0.90 -5.60
CA ILE A 59 17.18 0.12 -5.11
C ILE A 59 17.12 -1.25 -5.81
N LEU A 60 17.26 -1.27 -7.14
CA LEU A 60 17.17 -2.51 -7.91
C LEU A 60 18.29 -3.51 -7.60
N LYS A 61 19.45 -3.07 -7.13
CA LYS A 61 20.52 -3.97 -6.66
C LYS A 61 20.11 -4.83 -5.47
N GLU A 62 19.17 -4.37 -4.65
CA GLU A 62 18.66 -5.08 -3.50
C GLU A 62 17.53 -6.07 -3.87
N ILE A 63 17.03 -6.01 -5.11
CA ILE A 63 15.93 -6.86 -5.59
C ILE A 63 16.51 -8.04 -6.37
N PRO A 64 16.27 -9.29 -5.93
CA PRO A 64 16.71 -10.47 -6.67
C PRO A 64 16.16 -10.48 -8.10
N GLU A 65 17.02 -10.84 -9.06
CA GLU A 65 16.67 -10.97 -10.48
C GLU A 65 16.27 -9.66 -11.20
N ALA A 66 16.35 -8.50 -10.53
CA ALA A 66 16.14 -7.22 -11.19
C ALA A 66 17.31 -6.86 -12.13
N PRO A 67 17.06 -6.12 -13.24
CA PRO A 67 15.75 -5.62 -13.69
C PRO A 67 14.94 -6.70 -14.43
N PHE A 68 13.61 -6.67 -14.25
CA PHE A 68 12.71 -7.59 -14.95
C PHE A 68 12.51 -7.16 -16.41
N LYS A 69 12.36 -8.15 -17.31
CA LYS A 69 12.11 -7.90 -18.73
C LYS A 69 10.76 -7.22 -18.97
N GLU A 70 9.75 -7.62 -18.20
CA GLU A 70 8.39 -7.07 -18.25
C GLU A 70 8.01 -6.64 -16.84
N THR A 71 7.63 -5.38 -16.66
CA THR A 71 7.23 -4.80 -15.39
C THR A 71 6.46 -3.52 -15.59
N VAL A 72 5.57 -3.21 -14.65
CA VAL A 72 4.93 -1.89 -14.55
C VAL A 72 5.82 -0.87 -13.86
N ASP A 73 6.96 -1.27 -13.30
CA ASP A 73 7.88 -0.43 -12.52
C ASP A 73 8.78 0.43 -13.42
N THR A 74 8.15 1.38 -14.08
CA THR A 74 8.80 2.30 -15.02
C THR A 74 8.60 3.75 -14.60
N ILE A 75 9.34 4.65 -15.22
CA ILE A 75 9.12 6.09 -15.09
C ILE A 75 7.76 6.44 -15.70
N LYS A 76 6.88 7.03 -14.90
CA LYS A 76 5.52 7.44 -15.28
C LYS A 76 5.44 8.90 -15.68
N SER A 77 6.36 9.71 -15.19
CA SER A 77 6.50 11.14 -15.50
C SER A 77 7.93 11.58 -15.25
N GLY A 78 8.37 12.63 -15.94
CA GLY A 78 9.66 13.27 -15.72
C GLY A 78 10.85 12.58 -16.42
N ASN A 79 12.04 12.78 -15.87
CA ASN A 79 13.29 12.30 -16.47
C ASN A 79 14.25 11.78 -15.39
N ALA A 80 14.63 10.51 -15.51
CA ALA A 80 15.54 9.84 -14.56
C ALA A 80 16.99 10.40 -14.60
N ALA A 81 17.38 11.12 -15.63
CA ALA A 81 18.68 11.80 -15.73
C ALA A 81 18.79 13.05 -14.83
N ASN A 82 17.67 13.56 -14.31
CA ASN A 82 17.69 14.71 -13.42
C ASN A 82 18.42 14.38 -12.12
N LYS A 83 19.18 15.35 -11.58
CA LYS A 83 19.77 15.27 -10.23
C LYS A 83 18.65 15.19 -9.19
N VAL A 84 18.82 14.34 -8.19
CA VAL A 84 17.88 14.22 -7.07
C VAL A 84 18.01 15.42 -6.15
N THR A 85 16.90 16.08 -5.84
CA THR A 85 16.82 17.15 -4.84
C THR A 85 16.13 16.71 -3.56
N GLY A 86 15.32 15.64 -3.63
CA GLY A 86 14.61 15.02 -2.52
C GLY A 86 13.76 13.87 -3.04
N ILE A 87 13.42 12.93 -2.16
CA ILE A 87 12.65 11.74 -2.46
C ILE A 87 11.39 11.72 -1.58
N VAL A 88 10.26 11.39 -2.20
CA VAL A 88 8.98 11.12 -1.52
C VAL A 88 8.56 9.70 -1.86
N THR A 89 8.23 8.89 -0.86
CA THR A 89 7.62 7.56 -1.04
C THR A 89 6.13 7.62 -0.69
N THR A 90 5.31 6.92 -1.45
CA THR A 90 3.85 6.97 -1.28
C THR A 90 3.17 5.74 -1.89
N MET A 91 1.96 5.41 -1.43
CA MET A 91 1.11 4.45 -2.14
C MET A 91 0.69 4.98 -3.51
N PHE A 92 0.06 6.16 -3.55
CA PHE A 92 -0.41 6.78 -4.79
C PHE A 92 0.21 8.16 -4.99
N ALA A 93 0.74 8.45 -6.18
CA ALA A 93 1.19 9.79 -6.54
C ALA A 93 -0.02 10.72 -6.80
N THR A 94 -0.80 11.02 -5.75
CA THR A 94 -1.95 11.93 -5.82
C THR A 94 -1.52 13.37 -6.05
N VAL A 95 -2.45 14.23 -6.46
CA VAL A 95 -2.19 15.68 -6.60
C VAL A 95 -1.72 16.29 -5.28
N ASP A 96 -2.22 15.83 -4.14
CA ASP A 96 -1.79 16.33 -2.84
C ASP A 96 -0.35 15.89 -2.51
N VAL A 97 0.02 14.64 -2.82
CA VAL A 97 1.41 14.17 -2.67
C VAL A 97 2.35 14.97 -3.57
N ILE A 98 1.95 15.23 -4.82
CA ILE A 98 2.74 16.05 -5.76
C ILE A 98 2.93 17.47 -5.20
N ARG A 99 1.88 18.09 -4.67
CA ARG A 99 1.96 19.43 -4.05
C ARG A 99 2.86 19.44 -2.82
N GLU A 100 2.80 18.41 -1.97
CA GLU A 100 3.73 18.30 -0.83
C GLU A 100 5.18 18.10 -1.29
N ALA A 101 5.42 17.29 -2.33
CA ALA A 101 6.76 17.15 -2.92
C ALA A 101 7.31 18.50 -3.41
N ILE A 102 6.46 19.33 -4.08
CA ILE A 102 6.83 20.69 -4.51
C ILE A 102 7.22 21.55 -3.30
N LYS A 103 6.40 21.57 -2.23
CA LYS A 103 6.70 22.34 -1.01
C LYS A 103 8.01 21.91 -0.36
N LEU A 104 8.31 20.61 -0.40
CA LEU A 104 9.53 20.03 0.15
C LEU A 104 10.73 20.18 -0.81
N LYS A 105 10.53 20.73 -2.01
CA LYS A 105 11.53 20.81 -3.07
C LYS A 105 12.10 19.44 -3.46
N ALA A 106 11.30 18.38 -3.30
CA ALA A 106 11.62 17.02 -3.73
C ALA A 106 11.16 16.84 -5.18
N ASN A 107 12.03 16.31 -6.01
CA ASN A 107 11.76 16.11 -7.44
C ASN A 107 11.65 14.64 -7.85
N PHE A 108 11.69 13.71 -6.89
CA PHE A 108 11.54 12.28 -7.14
C PHE A 108 10.47 11.68 -6.25
N ILE A 109 9.43 11.11 -6.86
CA ILE A 109 8.36 10.38 -6.18
C ILE A 109 8.49 8.90 -6.54
N ILE A 110 8.59 8.05 -5.53
CA ILE A 110 8.49 6.59 -5.65
C ILE A 110 7.08 6.21 -5.21
N ALA A 111 6.25 5.80 -6.18
CA ALA A 111 4.86 5.41 -5.93
C ALA A 111 4.70 3.90 -6.08
N HIS A 112 4.00 3.27 -5.15
CA HIS A 112 3.70 1.84 -5.25
C HIS A 112 2.64 1.58 -6.32
N GLU A 113 1.55 2.34 -6.31
CA GLU A 113 0.38 2.17 -7.15
C GLU A 113 0.36 3.10 -8.37
N PRO A 114 -0.55 2.84 -9.37
CA PRO A 114 -0.62 3.61 -10.59
C PRO A 114 -0.75 5.11 -10.38
N THR A 115 -0.06 5.86 -11.20
CA THR A 115 -0.14 7.32 -11.25
C THR A 115 -1.39 7.78 -12.02
N PHE A 116 -1.82 7.03 -13.07
CA PHE A 116 -2.84 7.43 -14.02
C PHE A 116 -4.02 6.45 -14.16
N TYR A 117 -4.49 5.93 -13.01
CA TYR A 117 -5.83 5.32 -12.82
C TYR A 117 -6.07 3.96 -13.49
N ASN A 118 -5.05 3.26 -13.97
CA ASN A 118 -5.12 1.85 -14.34
C ASN A 118 -3.79 1.16 -14.09
N HIS A 119 -3.80 -0.17 -14.01
CA HIS A 119 -2.63 -0.96 -13.62
C HIS A 119 -1.39 -0.72 -14.50
N LEU A 120 -1.57 -0.51 -15.78
CA LEU A 120 -0.46 -0.29 -16.72
C LEU A 120 0.00 1.17 -16.78
N ASP A 121 -0.71 2.10 -16.14
CA ASP A 121 -0.55 3.55 -16.32
C ASP A 121 -0.72 4.00 -17.78
N ASP A 122 -1.52 3.24 -18.57
CA ASP A 122 -1.86 3.65 -19.94
C ASP A 122 -2.82 4.84 -19.89
N VAL A 123 -2.41 5.95 -20.49
CA VAL A 123 -3.18 7.20 -20.51
C VAL A 123 -4.06 7.35 -21.77
N LYS A 124 -4.00 6.43 -22.73
CA LYS A 124 -4.75 6.55 -24.00
C LYS A 124 -6.25 6.63 -23.78
N TRP A 125 -6.80 5.85 -22.85
CA TRP A 125 -8.23 5.85 -22.53
C TRP A 125 -8.71 7.13 -21.83
N VAL A 126 -7.79 7.98 -21.36
CA VAL A 126 -8.02 9.26 -20.65
C VAL A 126 -7.26 10.42 -21.29
N GLU A 127 -6.76 10.30 -22.51
CA GLU A 127 -5.92 11.31 -23.18
C GLU A 127 -6.58 12.70 -23.23
N ASN A 128 -7.91 12.75 -23.38
CA ASN A 128 -8.70 13.99 -23.40
C ASN A 128 -9.26 14.37 -22.03
N ASN A 129 -8.84 13.68 -20.95
CA ASN A 129 -9.35 13.94 -19.62
C ASN A 129 -8.64 15.13 -18.98
N LYS A 130 -9.43 16.14 -18.60
CA LYS A 130 -8.93 17.39 -18.01
C LYS A 130 -8.11 17.16 -16.73
N VAL A 131 -8.54 16.22 -15.87
CA VAL A 131 -7.83 15.93 -14.61
C VAL A 131 -6.45 15.33 -14.88
N VAL A 132 -6.37 14.40 -15.84
CA VAL A 132 -5.10 13.79 -16.26
C VAL A 132 -4.16 14.84 -16.83
N ALA A 133 -4.64 15.67 -17.76
CA ALA A 133 -3.85 16.74 -18.36
C ALA A 133 -3.31 17.72 -17.30
N GLN A 134 -4.14 18.15 -16.36
CA GLN A 134 -3.72 19.04 -15.27
C GLN A 134 -2.71 18.37 -14.32
N LYS A 135 -2.84 17.08 -14.06
CA LYS A 135 -1.88 16.33 -13.25
C LYS A 135 -0.53 16.20 -13.94
N GLN A 136 -0.55 15.88 -15.24
CA GLN A 136 0.66 15.83 -16.07
C GLN A 136 1.36 17.19 -16.16
N GLU A 137 0.60 18.27 -16.37
CA GLU A 137 1.12 19.64 -16.38
C GLU A 137 1.78 20.01 -15.04
N LEU A 138 1.13 19.66 -13.91
CA LEU A 138 1.67 19.92 -12.57
C LEU A 138 3.01 19.23 -12.34
N LEU A 139 3.14 17.98 -12.76
CA LEU A 139 4.37 17.20 -12.69
C LEU A 139 5.46 17.82 -13.59
N ALA A 140 5.13 18.10 -14.86
CA ALA A 140 6.07 18.63 -15.85
C ALA A 140 6.59 20.03 -15.47
N LYS A 141 5.69 20.94 -15.07
CA LYS A 141 6.04 22.32 -14.66
C LYS A 141 7.01 22.37 -13.48
N ASN A 142 6.95 21.38 -12.60
CA ASN A 142 7.79 21.31 -11.41
C ASN A 142 8.95 20.31 -11.54
N ASN A 143 9.21 19.77 -12.74
CA ASN A 143 10.28 18.80 -13.02
C ASN A 143 10.25 17.58 -12.07
N ILE A 144 9.05 17.10 -11.71
CA ILE A 144 8.90 15.96 -10.82
C ILE A 144 8.92 14.67 -11.64
N THR A 145 9.79 13.78 -11.27
CA THR A 145 9.86 12.42 -11.81
C THR A 145 9.10 11.48 -10.88
N VAL A 146 8.21 10.67 -11.46
CA VAL A 146 7.48 9.61 -10.75
C VAL A 146 7.95 8.27 -11.30
N TRP A 147 8.45 7.42 -10.43
CA TRP A 147 8.78 6.03 -10.71
C TRP A 147 7.84 5.12 -9.93
N ARG A 148 7.26 4.13 -10.61
CA ARG A 148 6.47 3.09 -9.96
C ARG A 148 7.39 2.00 -9.43
N PHE A 149 7.14 1.55 -8.18
CA PHE A 149 7.89 0.48 -7.52
C PHE A 149 6.90 -0.49 -6.87
N HIS A 150 6.35 -1.40 -7.69
CA HIS A 150 5.29 -2.34 -7.35
C HIS A 150 5.75 -3.79 -7.53
N ASP A 151 6.03 -4.21 -8.78
CA ASP A 151 6.35 -5.60 -9.10
C ASP A 151 7.62 -6.05 -8.38
N TYR A 152 8.65 -5.21 -8.36
CA TYR A 152 9.89 -5.50 -7.66
C TYR A 152 9.66 -5.74 -6.16
N TRP A 153 8.80 -4.95 -5.52
CA TRP A 153 8.51 -5.06 -4.10
C TRP A 153 7.72 -6.34 -3.78
N HIS A 154 6.74 -6.72 -4.62
CA HIS A 154 6.01 -7.97 -4.51
C HIS A 154 6.88 -9.21 -4.78
N THR A 155 7.92 -9.08 -5.61
CA THR A 155 8.84 -10.18 -5.91
C THR A 155 9.89 -10.38 -4.82
N TYR A 156 10.14 -9.38 -3.98
CA TYR A 156 11.03 -9.49 -2.83
C TYR A 156 10.61 -10.65 -1.92
N LYS A 157 11.57 -11.34 -1.30
CA LYS A 157 11.28 -12.52 -0.49
C LYS A 157 11.74 -12.35 0.96
N PRO A 158 10.81 -12.39 1.92
CA PRO A 158 9.35 -12.55 1.74
C PRO A 158 8.73 -11.33 1.06
N ASP A 159 7.59 -11.53 0.34
CA ASP A 159 6.81 -10.44 -0.25
C ASP A 159 6.61 -9.30 0.76
N GLY A 160 7.11 -8.11 0.41
CA GLY A 160 7.21 -6.99 1.35
C GLY A 160 5.84 -6.52 1.84
N ILE A 161 4.83 -6.53 0.98
CA ILE A 161 3.45 -6.13 1.31
C ILE A 161 2.82 -7.15 2.25
N PHE A 162 2.74 -8.42 1.82
CA PHE A 162 2.11 -9.46 2.62
C PHE A 162 2.77 -9.62 3.99
N TYR A 163 4.11 -9.65 4.02
CA TYR A 163 4.83 -9.82 5.28
C TYR A 163 4.75 -8.58 6.17
N GLY A 164 4.73 -7.38 5.59
CA GLY A 164 4.53 -6.13 6.30
C GLY A 164 3.21 -6.12 7.08
N VAL A 165 2.10 -6.44 6.40
CA VAL A 165 0.79 -6.49 7.05
C VAL A 165 0.69 -7.60 8.09
N ILE A 166 1.25 -8.79 7.84
CA ILE A 166 1.34 -9.88 8.82
C ILE A 166 2.07 -9.42 10.09
N LYS A 167 3.20 -8.73 9.92
CA LYS A 167 3.98 -8.16 11.03
C LYS A 167 3.20 -7.09 11.78
N LYS A 168 2.53 -6.20 11.07
CA LYS A 168 1.71 -5.13 11.67
C LYS A 168 0.56 -5.67 12.49
N LEU A 169 0.00 -6.80 12.06
CA LEU A 169 -1.09 -7.49 12.76
C LEU A 169 -0.62 -8.38 13.93
N ASP A 170 0.69 -8.52 14.16
CA ASP A 170 1.29 -9.48 15.10
C ASP A 170 0.87 -10.94 14.82
N TRP A 171 0.72 -11.30 13.52
CA TRP A 171 0.26 -12.62 13.09
C TRP A 171 1.37 -13.55 12.59
N GLN A 172 2.64 -13.20 12.76
CA GLN A 172 3.79 -13.99 12.29
C GLN A 172 3.77 -15.44 12.81
N ASN A 173 3.40 -15.61 14.09
CA ASN A 173 3.35 -16.93 14.75
C ASN A 173 2.15 -17.79 14.30
N TYR A 174 1.21 -17.22 13.57
CA TYR A 174 0.01 -17.88 13.05
C TYR A 174 0.08 -18.15 11.56
N LEU A 175 1.13 -17.66 10.89
CA LEU A 175 1.35 -17.82 9.45
C LEU A 175 1.80 -19.26 9.16
N ARG A 176 1.15 -19.88 8.18
CA ARG A 176 1.48 -21.21 7.69
C ARG A 176 2.36 -21.12 6.43
N PRO A 177 3.06 -22.21 6.07
CA PRO A 177 3.89 -22.24 4.85
C PRO A 177 3.12 -21.97 3.55
N ASP A 178 1.82 -22.30 3.51
CA ASP A 178 0.92 -22.08 2.38
C ASP A 178 0.34 -20.64 2.33
N LYS A 179 0.90 -19.72 3.13
CA LYS A 179 0.42 -18.35 3.35
C LYS A 179 -0.98 -18.23 3.98
N GLY A 180 -1.60 -19.34 4.38
CA GLY A 180 -2.81 -19.33 5.22
C GLY A 180 -2.46 -18.91 6.65
N ILE A 181 -3.43 -18.38 7.38
CA ILE A 181 -3.26 -17.95 8.76
C ILE A 181 -4.18 -18.79 9.64
N THR A 182 -3.65 -19.33 10.74
CA THR A 182 -4.44 -20.11 11.70
C THR A 182 -4.40 -19.43 13.06
N LEU A 183 -5.41 -18.62 13.35
CA LEU A 183 -5.55 -17.93 14.63
C LEU A 183 -6.09 -18.85 15.72
N PRO A 184 -5.88 -18.54 17.01
CA PRO A 184 -6.73 -19.05 18.08
C PRO A 184 -8.20 -18.72 17.78
N ALA A 185 -9.10 -19.66 18.03
CA ALA A 185 -10.53 -19.47 17.76
C ALA A 185 -11.05 -18.18 18.41
N THR A 186 -11.56 -17.27 17.60
CA THR A 186 -12.05 -15.96 18.05
C THR A 186 -13.24 -15.51 17.20
N THR A 187 -14.05 -14.57 17.68
CA THR A 187 -15.20 -14.08 16.91
C THR A 187 -14.79 -13.16 15.79
N LEU A 188 -15.57 -13.11 14.69
CA LEU A 188 -15.40 -12.15 13.60
C LEU A 188 -15.33 -10.70 14.13
N LYS A 189 -16.18 -10.38 15.13
CA LYS A 189 -16.15 -9.08 15.82
C LYS A 189 -14.77 -8.76 16.40
N ASN A 190 -14.16 -9.72 17.10
CA ASN A 190 -12.84 -9.50 17.72
C ASN A 190 -11.73 -9.34 16.68
N ILE A 191 -11.80 -10.08 15.57
CA ILE A 191 -10.87 -9.90 14.44
C ILE A 191 -11.01 -8.48 13.87
N ILE A 192 -12.24 -8.01 13.66
CA ILE A 192 -12.48 -6.63 13.18
C ILE A 192 -11.87 -5.60 14.12
N LEU A 193 -12.06 -5.73 15.42
CA LEU A 193 -11.49 -4.81 16.42
C LEU A 193 -9.96 -4.84 16.38
N HIS A 194 -9.36 -6.02 16.26
CA HIS A 194 -7.92 -6.18 16.11
C HIS A 194 -7.38 -5.50 14.86
N LEU A 195 -7.97 -5.77 13.70
CA LEU A 195 -7.59 -5.14 12.42
C LEU A 195 -7.68 -3.61 12.51
N LYS A 196 -8.80 -3.09 13.01
CA LYS A 196 -8.99 -1.64 13.18
C LYS A 196 -7.94 -1.02 14.09
N SER A 197 -7.63 -1.67 15.20
CA SER A 197 -6.64 -1.20 16.15
C SER A 197 -5.22 -1.22 15.57
N LYS A 198 -4.83 -2.33 14.93
CA LYS A 198 -3.47 -2.51 14.41
C LYS A 198 -3.18 -1.69 13.16
N LEU A 199 -4.15 -1.58 12.26
CA LEU A 199 -4.01 -0.83 11.02
C LEU A 199 -4.39 0.66 11.18
N GLY A 200 -4.95 1.06 12.32
CA GLY A 200 -5.37 2.44 12.56
C GLY A 200 -6.55 2.88 11.70
N ILE A 201 -7.41 1.95 11.25
CA ILE A 201 -8.55 2.22 10.37
C ILE A 201 -9.85 2.38 11.15
N ALA A 202 -10.66 3.35 10.74
CA ALA A 202 -11.93 3.62 11.43
C ALA A 202 -13.07 2.71 10.97
N HIS A 203 -13.05 2.28 9.71
CA HIS A 203 -14.12 1.53 9.08
C HIS A 203 -13.57 0.33 8.31
N VAL A 204 -14.32 -0.76 8.33
CA VAL A 204 -14.17 -1.91 7.46
C VAL A 204 -15.53 -2.30 6.95
N ARG A 205 -15.59 -2.89 5.77
CA ARG A 205 -16.81 -3.49 5.27
C ARG A 205 -16.80 -4.98 5.59
N VAL A 206 -17.96 -5.53 5.96
CA VAL A 206 -18.07 -6.91 6.42
C VAL A 206 -19.27 -7.61 5.76
N ILE A 207 -19.07 -8.86 5.36
CA ILE A 207 -20.14 -9.82 5.02
C ILE A 207 -19.95 -11.01 5.94
N GLY A 208 -20.96 -11.31 6.77
CA GLY A 208 -20.94 -12.42 7.73
C GLY A 208 -21.50 -12.06 9.10
N ASP A 209 -21.71 -13.06 9.92
CA ASP A 209 -22.20 -12.91 11.30
C ASP A 209 -21.03 -12.54 12.22
N LEU A 210 -21.16 -11.42 12.94
CA LEU A 210 -20.15 -10.90 13.87
C LEU A 210 -19.85 -11.85 15.05
N SER A 211 -20.81 -12.71 15.41
CA SER A 211 -20.66 -13.70 16.48
C SER A 211 -19.94 -14.97 16.02
N LYS A 212 -19.84 -15.19 14.71
CA LYS A 212 -19.21 -16.36 14.13
C LYS A 212 -17.77 -16.52 14.61
N THR A 213 -17.42 -17.73 15.03
CA THR A 213 -16.05 -18.11 15.37
C THR A 213 -15.24 -18.35 14.10
N CYS A 214 -14.09 -17.69 13.97
CA CYS A 214 -13.14 -17.83 12.90
C CYS A 214 -11.79 -18.33 13.43
N LYS A 215 -11.14 -19.21 12.68
CA LYS A 215 -9.83 -19.76 12.97
C LYS A 215 -8.92 -19.77 11.73
N LYS A 216 -9.45 -20.20 10.58
CA LYS A 216 -8.74 -20.25 9.29
C LYS A 216 -8.98 -18.93 8.55
N ILE A 217 -7.93 -18.19 8.32
CA ILE A 217 -7.99 -16.88 7.66
C ILE A 217 -7.19 -16.91 6.36
N ALA A 218 -7.76 -16.39 5.30
CA ALA A 218 -7.04 -16.00 4.09
C ALA A 218 -6.93 -14.48 4.03
N LEU A 219 -5.72 -13.96 3.83
CA LEU A 219 -5.44 -12.53 3.75
C LEU A 219 -4.86 -12.21 2.36
N MET A 220 -5.49 -11.26 1.68
CA MET A 220 -5.13 -10.83 0.33
C MET A 220 -5.14 -9.29 0.29
N PRO A 221 -4.01 -8.64 0.65
CA PRO A 221 -3.88 -7.17 0.56
C PRO A 221 -4.07 -6.67 -0.88
N GLY A 222 -4.37 -5.39 -1.03
CA GLY A 222 -4.47 -4.70 -2.31
C GLY A 222 -5.61 -5.18 -3.20
N ALA A 223 -5.34 -5.23 -4.51
CA ALA A 223 -6.31 -5.47 -5.57
C ALA A 223 -6.06 -6.80 -6.31
N ALA A 224 -6.08 -7.93 -5.60
CA ALA A 224 -5.81 -9.24 -6.21
C ALA A 224 -6.80 -9.66 -7.32
N GLY A 225 -7.99 -9.05 -7.36
CA GLY A 225 -9.06 -9.37 -8.33
C GLY A 225 -9.94 -10.55 -7.92
N GLY A 226 -11.19 -10.52 -8.36
CA GLY A 226 -12.24 -11.46 -7.93
C GLY A 226 -11.93 -12.90 -8.29
N ASN A 227 -11.42 -13.16 -9.49
CA ASN A 227 -11.06 -14.53 -9.90
C ASN A 227 -10.07 -15.20 -8.91
N ILE A 228 -9.06 -14.45 -8.46
CA ILE A 228 -8.08 -14.97 -7.51
C ILE A 228 -8.71 -15.11 -6.12
N GLN A 229 -9.48 -14.13 -5.69
CA GLN A 229 -10.16 -14.13 -4.38
C GLN A 229 -11.13 -15.29 -4.26
N VAL A 230 -11.96 -15.54 -5.27
CA VAL A 230 -12.89 -16.68 -5.31
C VAL A 230 -12.13 -18.00 -5.35
N SER A 231 -11.07 -18.13 -6.16
CA SER A 231 -10.25 -19.34 -6.22
C SER A 231 -9.59 -19.65 -4.87
N ILE A 232 -9.15 -18.64 -4.13
CA ILE A 232 -8.59 -18.79 -2.79
C ILE A 232 -9.69 -19.21 -1.79
N ALA A 233 -10.87 -18.59 -1.85
CA ALA A 233 -12.00 -18.98 -1.01
C ALA A 233 -12.39 -20.46 -1.22
N GLU A 234 -12.43 -20.91 -2.46
CA GLU A 234 -12.72 -22.30 -2.81
C GLU A 234 -11.62 -23.28 -2.36
N LYS A 235 -10.36 -22.97 -2.70
CA LYS A 235 -9.23 -23.85 -2.44
C LYS A 235 -8.91 -24.00 -0.95
N PHE A 236 -8.92 -22.92 -0.21
CA PHE A 236 -8.53 -22.92 1.21
C PHE A 236 -9.70 -23.07 2.16
N THR A 237 -10.95 -22.90 1.70
CA THR A 237 -12.15 -22.93 2.52
C THR A 237 -11.94 -22.23 3.87
N PRO A 238 -11.57 -20.94 3.88
CA PRO A 238 -11.30 -20.22 5.11
C PRO A 238 -12.61 -19.89 5.85
N ASP A 239 -12.53 -19.70 7.16
CA ASP A 239 -13.65 -19.14 7.92
C ASP A 239 -13.86 -17.66 7.58
N LEU A 240 -12.76 -16.98 7.21
CA LEU A 240 -12.72 -15.56 6.90
C LEU A 240 -11.73 -15.27 5.77
N LEU A 241 -12.22 -14.60 4.73
CA LEU A 241 -11.43 -13.96 3.70
C LEU A 241 -11.26 -12.46 4.04
N ILE A 242 -10.03 -11.96 4.07
CA ILE A 242 -9.71 -10.55 4.27
C ILE A 242 -9.05 -10.04 3.00
N VAL A 243 -9.60 -8.99 2.40
CA VAL A 243 -9.11 -8.41 1.15
C VAL A 243 -8.88 -6.90 1.30
N GLY A 244 -8.03 -6.33 0.43
CA GLY A 244 -7.90 -4.88 0.34
C GLY A 244 -9.09 -4.26 -0.35
N GLU A 245 -9.31 -4.62 -1.61
CA GLU A 245 -10.48 -4.20 -2.39
C GLU A 245 -11.06 -5.36 -3.22
N LEU A 246 -12.24 -5.17 -3.76
CA LEU A 246 -12.94 -6.17 -4.57
C LEU A 246 -13.93 -5.55 -5.56
N GLN A 247 -14.35 -6.35 -6.54
CA GLN A 247 -15.52 -6.08 -7.36
C GLN A 247 -16.77 -6.63 -6.68
N GLU A 248 -17.84 -5.82 -6.56
CA GLU A 248 -19.07 -6.18 -5.85
C GLU A 248 -19.72 -7.44 -6.42
N TRP A 249 -19.86 -7.49 -7.74
CA TRP A 249 -20.53 -8.61 -8.45
C TRP A 249 -19.69 -9.90 -8.53
N GLU A 250 -18.46 -9.87 -8.05
CA GLU A 250 -17.56 -11.05 -8.00
C GLU A 250 -17.51 -11.58 -6.55
N THR A 251 -16.48 -11.20 -5.82
CA THR A 251 -16.19 -11.75 -4.49
C THR A 251 -17.30 -11.50 -3.47
N ALA A 252 -17.92 -10.31 -3.46
CA ALA A 252 -18.95 -10.01 -2.47
C ALA A 252 -20.20 -10.88 -2.66
N GLU A 253 -20.68 -11.01 -3.91
CA GLU A 253 -21.85 -11.87 -4.20
C GLU A 253 -21.52 -13.34 -4.00
N TYR A 254 -20.31 -13.80 -4.42
CA TYR A 254 -19.87 -15.17 -4.14
C TYR A 254 -19.91 -15.50 -2.66
N ILE A 255 -19.44 -14.62 -1.79
CA ILE A 255 -19.47 -14.87 -0.33
C ILE A 255 -20.90 -14.86 0.23
N ARG A 256 -21.81 -14.02 -0.31
CA ARG A 256 -23.24 -14.04 0.10
C ARG A 256 -23.91 -15.34 -0.32
N ASP A 257 -23.71 -15.77 -1.56
CA ASP A 257 -24.26 -17.04 -2.07
C ASP A 257 -23.69 -18.23 -1.30
N ALA A 258 -22.37 -18.23 -1.04
CA ALA A 258 -21.73 -19.25 -0.23
C ALA A 258 -22.40 -19.39 1.15
N GLY A 259 -22.68 -18.27 1.82
CA GLY A 259 -23.40 -18.25 3.10
C GLY A 259 -24.82 -18.83 3.02
N LEU A 260 -25.56 -18.49 1.97
CA LEU A 260 -26.92 -19.02 1.73
C LEU A 260 -26.92 -20.50 1.39
N LEU A 261 -25.87 -21.01 0.79
CA LEU A 261 -25.67 -22.43 0.45
C LEU A 261 -25.05 -23.26 1.60
N GLY A 262 -24.83 -22.63 2.79
CA GLY A 262 -24.28 -23.31 3.95
C GLY A 262 -22.74 -23.35 4.01
N ASN A 263 -22.06 -22.74 3.04
CA ASN A 263 -20.60 -22.58 3.05
C ASN A 263 -20.25 -21.33 3.86
N ASN A 264 -19.87 -21.53 5.09
CA ASN A 264 -19.84 -20.47 6.11
C ASN A 264 -18.56 -19.61 6.03
N ILE A 265 -18.30 -18.93 4.92
CA ILE A 265 -17.20 -18.01 4.73
C ILE A 265 -17.66 -16.60 5.04
N SER A 266 -16.87 -15.84 5.81
CA SER A 266 -17.08 -14.39 6.02
C SER A 266 -16.08 -13.58 5.21
N LEU A 267 -16.37 -12.30 4.98
CA LEU A 267 -15.50 -11.37 4.24
C LEU A 267 -15.28 -10.09 5.04
N ILE A 268 -14.04 -9.61 5.06
CA ILE A 268 -13.69 -8.24 5.48
C ILE A 268 -12.97 -7.55 4.34
N VAL A 269 -13.40 -6.31 4.01
CA VAL A 269 -12.71 -5.41 3.08
C VAL A 269 -12.07 -4.30 3.88
N LEU A 270 -10.75 -4.15 3.77
CA LEU A 270 -9.95 -3.21 4.56
C LEU A 270 -9.83 -1.84 3.91
N GLY A 271 -9.76 -1.81 2.59
CA GLY A 271 -9.25 -0.73 1.76
C GLY A 271 -7.88 -1.09 1.18
N HIS A 272 -7.60 -0.64 -0.05
CA HIS A 272 -6.35 -0.96 -0.76
C HIS A 272 -5.15 -0.46 0.04
N THR A 273 -5.04 0.86 0.22
CA THR A 273 -3.95 1.50 0.97
C THR A 273 -3.82 0.95 2.38
N GLU A 274 -4.92 0.79 3.09
CA GLU A 274 -4.96 0.33 4.48
C GLU A 274 -4.43 -1.10 4.64
N SER A 275 -4.51 -1.89 3.57
CA SER A 275 -4.03 -3.27 3.56
C SER A 275 -2.59 -3.44 3.08
N GLU A 276 -1.98 -2.42 2.46
CA GLU A 276 -0.63 -2.49 1.90
C GLU A 276 0.37 -1.50 2.52
N GLU A 277 -0.09 -0.38 3.09
CA GLU A 277 0.77 0.63 3.71
C GLU A 277 1.57 0.13 4.95
N PRO A 278 1.11 -0.89 5.72
CA PRO A 278 1.89 -1.44 6.83
C PRO A 278 3.20 -2.10 6.47
#